data_a525462a272fa0336e4a595a0d2472ee
#
_entry.id   a525462a272fa0336e4a595a0d2472ee
#
_cell.length_a   1.000
_cell.length_b   1.000
_cell.length_c   1.000
_cell.angle_alpha   90.00
_cell.angle_beta   90.00
_cell.angle_gamma   90.00
#
_symmetry.space_group_name_H-M   'P 1'
#
loop_
_entity.id
_entity.type
_entity.pdbx_description
1 polymer ?
#
loop_
_entity_poly.entity_id
_entity_poly.type
_entity_poly.pdbx_seq_one_letter_code
_entity_poly.pdbx_strand_id
1 'polypeptide(L)'
;VGPLWVWSLGCSTGEEAYSLAITVERAMREAGREPRFGIVGTDISREAIFQARRGIYRTSKMSAVDESTYAHYFDQVGKQLWRVKADLRRRVCFLTSNILTDKSPLIRRKMHLIYCQNMLIYFRRWKRRELVNQLTEHLDNRGCLMLGLGELSNWTPEGFARVAPRAVQAYTQIETVEQGEAL
;
A
#
# COMPACT_ATOMS: atom_id res chain seq x y z
N VAL A 1 -3.67 9.79 18.62
CA VAL A 1 -3.63 9.47 17.18
C VAL A 1 -3.58 7.95 17.06
N GLY A 2 -4.52 7.37 16.29
CA GLY A 2 -4.60 5.93 16.06
C GLY A 2 -3.45 5.41 15.18
N PRO A 3 -3.36 4.08 14.95
CA PRO A 3 -2.35 3.51 14.07
C PRO A 3 -2.62 3.88 12.61
N LEU A 4 -1.54 4.12 11.85
CA LEU A 4 -1.60 4.35 10.41
C LEU A 4 -1.89 3.04 9.67
N TRP A 5 -2.86 3.04 8.77
CA TRP A 5 -3.24 1.86 7.99
C TRP A 5 -2.91 2.06 6.51
N VAL A 6 -2.23 1.06 5.95
CA VAL A 6 -1.83 1.05 4.54
C VAL A 6 -2.37 -0.22 3.87
N TRP A 7 -2.87 -0.07 2.67
CA TRP A 7 -3.29 -1.19 1.84
C TRP A 7 -2.41 -1.28 0.58
N SER A 8 -1.68 -2.39 0.43
CA SER A 8 -0.95 -2.77 -0.77
C SER A 8 -1.86 -3.70 -1.59
N LEU A 9 -2.40 -3.18 -2.68
CA LEU A 9 -3.36 -3.86 -3.54
C LEU A 9 -2.66 -4.49 -4.74
N GLY A 10 -2.82 -5.80 -4.92
CA GLY A 10 -2.05 -6.57 -5.91
C GLY A 10 -0.61 -6.82 -5.42
N CYS A 11 -0.45 -7.12 -4.12
CA CYS A 11 0.84 -7.21 -3.45
C CYS A 11 1.73 -8.39 -3.90
N SER A 12 1.22 -9.27 -4.76
CA SER A 12 1.94 -10.44 -5.26
C SER A 12 2.60 -11.25 -4.13
N THR A 13 3.88 -11.56 -4.24
CA THR A 13 4.65 -12.33 -3.24
C THR A 13 5.12 -11.49 -2.04
N GLY A 14 4.59 -10.27 -1.88
CA GLY A 14 4.67 -9.48 -0.65
C GLY A 14 5.85 -8.52 -0.56
N GLU A 15 6.73 -8.45 -1.55
CA GLU A 15 7.90 -7.55 -1.57
C GLU A 15 7.47 -6.09 -1.41
N GLU A 16 6.41 -5.67 -2.11
CA GLU A 16 5.86 -4.31 -2.03
C GLU A 16 5.33 -4.00 -0.63
N ALA A 17 4.52 -4.90 -0.07
CA ALA A 17 3.92 -4.69 1.25
C ALA A 17 4.97 -4.57 2.36
N TYR A 18 6.05 -5.36 2.30
CA TYR A 18 7.16 -5.24 3.24
C TYR A 18 8.00 -3.98 2.99
N SER A 19 8.20 -3.58 1.74
CA SER A 19 8.86 -2.31 1.42
C SER A 19 8.09 -1.11 1.97
N LEU A 20 6.77 -1.11 1.84
CA LEU A 20 5.91 -0.10 2.45
C LEU A 20 6.01 -0.11 3.98
N ALA A 21 6.06 -1.30 4.61
CA ALA A 21 6.22 -1.42 6.05
C ALA A 21 7.55 -0.81 6.54
N ILE A 22 8.65 -1.09 5.85
CA ILE A 22 9.97 -0.52 6.14
C ILE A 22 9.94 1.01 5.98
N THR A 23 9.38 1.50 4.87
CA THR A 23 9.31 2.93 4.57
C THR A 23 8.48 3.69 5.61
N VAL A 24 7.32 3.14 5.98
CA VAL A 24 6.45 3.75 7.00
C VAL A 24 7.12 3.76 8.36
N GLU A 25 7.75 2.66 8.76
CA GLU A 25 8.47 2.59 10.04
C GLU A 25 9.59 3.63 10.11
N ARG A 26 10.42 3.71 9.07
CA ARG A 26 11.51 4.69 9.00
C ARG A 26 10.98 6.13 9.05
N ALA A 27 9.99 6.46 8.23
CA ALA A 27 9.40 7.79 8.21
C ALA A 27 8.81 8.20 9.57
N MET A 28 8.15 7.27 10.28
CA MET A 28 7.64 7.55 11.63
C MET A 28 8.75 7.79 12.63
N ARG A 29 9.83 6.99 12.60
CA ARG A 29 11.01 7.17 13.48
C ARG A 29 11.74 8.47 13.17
N GLU A 30 11.95 8.81 11.90
CA GLU A 30 12.56 10.07 11.47
C GLU A 30 11.73 11.29 11.94
N ALA A 31 10.41 11.15 11.98
CA ALA A 31 9.50 12.17 12.54
C ALA A 31 9.44 12.17 14.09
N GLY A 32 10.28 11.40 14.79
CA GLY A 32 10.28 11.29 16.25
C GLY A 32 9.04 10.59 16.81
N ARG A 33 8.34 9.77 16.02
CA ARG A 33 7.11 9.08 16.42
C ARG A 33 7.36 7.59 16.64
N GLU A 34 6.69 7.03 17.64
CA GLU A 34 6.63 5.59 17.80
C GLU A 34 5.91 4.94 16.58
N PRO A 35 6.50 3.91 15.94
CA PRO A 35 5.90 3.25 14.79
C PRO A 35 4.62 2.48 15.15
N ARG A 36 3.47 3.10 14.97
CA ARG A 36 2.13 2.52 15.19
C ARG A 36 1.41 2.45 13.86
N PHE A 37 1.57 1.31 13.16
CA PHE A 37 0.97 1.10 11.83
C PHE A 37 0.64 -0.36 11.58
N GLY A 38 -0.20 -0.60 10.57
CA GLY A 38 -0.48 -1.92 10.00
C GLY A 38 -0.56 -1.84 8.49
N ILE A 39 -0.05 -2.87 7.82
CA ILE A 39 -0.14 -3.03 6.36
C ILE A 39 -1.09 -4.19 6.06
N VAL A 40 -2.00 -4.00 5.12
CA VAL A 40 -2.83 -5.07 4.55
C VAL A 40 -2.38 -5.28 3.11
N GLY A 41 -1.79 -6.43 2.82
CA GLY A 41 -1.47 -6.86 1.45
C GLY A 41 -2.56 -7.77 0.91
N THR A 42 -3.09 -7.48 -0.26
CA THR A 42 -4.10 -8.33 -0.92
C THR A 42 -3.66 -8.71 -2.33
N ASP A 43 -3.96 -9.95 -2.70
CA ASP A 43 -3.74 -10.46 -4.06
C ASP A 43 -4.76 -11.56 -4.36
N ILE A 44 -5.09 -11.76 -5.63
CA ILE A 44 -6.00 -12.82 -6.06
C ILE A 44 -5.33 -14.20 -6.01
N SER A 45 -4.00 -14.26 -6.13
CA SER A 45 -3.23 -15.50 -6.13
C SER A 45 -3.01 -16.02 -4.71
N ARG A 46 -3.62 -17.17 -4.39
CA ARG A 46 -3.39 -17.86 -3.12
C ARG A 46 -1.93 -18.26 -2.93
N GLU A 47 -1.27 -18.65 -4.00
CA GLU A 47 0.15 -19.05 -3.96
C GLU A 47 1.05 -17.85 -3.65
N ALA A 48 0.82 -16.71 -4.29
CA ALA A 48 1.55 -15.48 -4.01
C ALA A 48 1.36 -15.06 -2.54
N ILE A 49 0.14 -15.08 -2.03
CA ILE A 49 -0.15 -14.78 -0.62
C ILE A 49 0.51 -15.77 0.33
N PHE A 50 0.55 -17.06 0.00
CA PHE A 50 1.28 -18.04 0.80
C PHE A 50 2.77 -17.71 0.88
N GLN A 51 3.39 -17.32 -0.23
CA GLN A 51 4.78 -16.87 -0.28
C GLN A 51 5.00 -15.58 0.51
N ALA A 52 4.12 -14.59 0.34
CA ALA A 52 4.15 -13.33 1.07
C ALA A 52 4.15 -13.54 2.59
N ARG A 53 3.30 -14.43 3.10
CA ARG A 53 3.22 -14.77 4.53
C ARG A 53 4.50 -15.40 5.07
N ARG A 54 5.25 -16.15 4.26
CA ARG A 54 6.56 -16.69 4.64
C ARG A 54 7.59 -15.58 4.82
N GLY A 55 7.51 -14.51 4.02
CA GLY A 55 8.41 -13.38 4.06
C GLY A 55 9.87 -13.78 3.80
N ILE A 56 10.12 -14.76 2.92
CA ILE A 56 11.46 -15.27 2.59
C ILE A 56 11.76 -14.95 1.15
N TYR A 57 12.84 -14.22 0.91
CA TYR A 57 13.23 -13.72 -0.39
C TYR A 57 14.66 -14.10 -0.74
N ARG A 58 14.95 -14.26 -2.04
CA ARG A 58 16.31 -14.45 -2.55
C ARG A 58 17.04 -13.10 -2.62
N THR A 59 18.34 -13.10 -2.39
CA THR A 59 19.20 -11.91 -2.54
C THR A 59 18.99 -11.20 -3.88
N SER A 60 18.78 -11.95 -4.97
CA SER A 60 18.53 -11.37 -6.30
C SER A 60 17.28 -10.49 -6.40
N LYS A 61 16.29 -10.69 -5.56
CA LYS A 61 15.07 -9.87 -5.47
C LYS A 61 15.21 -8.64 -4.58
N MET A 62 16.34 -8.51 -3.90
CA MET A 62 16.59 -7.49 -2.89
C MET A 62 17.74 -6.55 -3.30
N SER A 63 18.09 -6.51 -4.59
CA SER A 63 19.22 -5.73 -5.12
C SER A 63 19.14 -4.22 -4.86
N ALA A 64 17.93 -3.69 -4.64
CA ALA A 64 17.70 -2.29 -4.32
C ALA A 64 17.73 -1.99 -2.80
N VAL A 65 17.94 -3.02 -1.97
CA VAL A 65 17.97 -2.88 -0.50
C VAL A 65 19.42 -2.59 -0.07
N ASP A 66 19.62 -1.53 0.69
CA ASP A 66 20.92 -1.19 1.25
C ASP A 66 21.31 -2.10 2.44
N GLU A 67 22.61 -2.17 2.75
CA GLU A 67 23.17 -3.06 3.77
C GLU A 67 22.60 -2.78 5.17
N SER A 68 22.36 -1.53 5.51
CA SER A 68 21.78 -1.13 6.79
C SER A 68 20.34 -1.64 6.94
N THR A 69 19.58 -1.60 5.87
CA THR A 69 18.20 -2.13 5.79
C THR A 69 18.22 -3.67 5.92
N TYR A 70 19.18 -4.36 5.29
CA TYR A 70 19.34 -5.81 5.48
C TYR A 70 19.56 -6.16 6.97
N ALA A 71 20.54 -5.54 7.60
CA ALA A 71 20.89 -5.83 8.99
C ALA A 71 19.73 -5.56 9.96
N HIS A 72 18.94 -4.51 9.68
CA HIS A 72 17.86 -4.09 10.56
C HIS A 72 16.59 -4.93 10.41
N TYR A 73 16.18 -5.26 9.18
CA TYR A 73 14.85 -5.83 8.89
C TYR A 73 14.85 -7.29 8.47
N PHE A 74 16.01 -7.91 8.25
CA PHE A 74 16.08 -9.28 7.73
C PHE A 74 17.02 -10.15 8.54
N ASP A 75 16.71 -11.45 8.60
CA ASP A 75 17.56 -12.51 9.11
C ASP A 75 17.98 -13.41 7.94
N GLN A 76 19.26 -13.72 7.83
CA GLN A 76 19.73 -14.67 6.83
C GLN A 76 19.35 -16.09 7.27
N VAL A 77 18.56 -16.78 6.44
CA VAL A 77 18.05 -18.13 6.71
C VAL A 77 18.61 -19.19 5.77
N GLY A 78 19.50 -18.78 4.87
CA GLY A 78 20.18 -19.65 3.92
C GLY A 78 21.22 -18.88 3.10
N LYS A 79 22.03 -19.58 2.31
CA LYS A 79 23.16 -18.99 1.56
C LYS A 79 22.79 -17.75 0.72
N GLN A 80 21.56 -17.70 0.21
CA GLN A 80 21.01 -16.58 -0.59
C GLN A 80 19.56 -16.31 -0.24
N LEU A 81 19.14 -16.64 0.99
CA LEU A 81 17.77 -16.51 1.45
C LEU A 81 17.71 -15.63 2.70
N TRP A 82 16.82 -14.67 2.66
CA TRP A 82 16.58 -13.71 3.72
C TRP A 82 15.13 -13.73 4.14
N ARG A 83 14.90 -13.77 5.44
CA ARG A 83 13.56 -13.69 6.03
C ARG A 83 13.35 -12.33 6.66
N VAL A 84 12.23 -11.71 6.38
CA VAL A 84 11.78 -10.50 7.11
C VAL A 84 11.67 -10.83 8.59
N LYS A 85 12.23 -10.01 9.47
CA LYS A 85 12.20 -10.21 10.93
C LYS A 85 10.77 -10.24 11.48
N ALA A 86 10.57 -10.97 12.56
CA ALA A 86 9.25 -11.22 13.14
C ALA A 86 8.51 -9.93 13.52
N ASP A 87 9.23 -8.92 14.00
CA ASP A 87 8.64 -7.66 14.43
C ASP A 87 7.98 -6.90 13.28
N LEU A 88 8.62 -6.86 12.10
CA LEU A 88 8.03 -6.26 10.93
C LEU A 88 6.90 -7.14 10.35
N ARG A 89 7.09 -8.48 10.32
CA ARG A 89 6.06 -9.40 9.82
C ARG A 89 4.74 -9.31 10.60
N ARG A 90 4.78 -9.08 11.90
CA ARG A 90 3.57 -8.91 12.73
C ARG A 90 2.76 -7.67 12.38
N ARG A 91 3.36 -6.71 11.67
CA ARG A 91 2.69 -5.49 11.20
C ARG A 91 2.05 -5.63 9.82
N VAL A 92 2.27 -6.75 9.14
CA VAL A 92 1.77 -6.99 7.78
C VAL A 92 0.83 -8.19 7.77
N CYS A 93 -0.41 -7.96 7.34
CA CYS A 93 -1.43 -9.00 7.15
C CYS A 93 -1.62 -9.25 5.66
N PHE A 94 -1.59 -10.52 5.24
CA PHE A 94 -1.81 -10.89 3.84
C PHE A 94 -3.11 -11.67 3.66
N LEU A 95 -3.91 -11.27 2.68
CA LEU A 95 -5.22 -11.85 2.38
C LEU A 95 -5.32 -12.19 0.89
N THR A 96 -5.87 -13.37 0.59
CA THR A 96 -6.33 -13.65 -0.76
C THR A 96 -7.64 -12.91 -0.97
N SER A 97 -7.70 -12.03 -1.95
CA SER A 97 -8.87 -11.18 -2.21
C SER A 97 -8.99 -10.86 -3.69
N ASN A 98 -10.23 -10.91 -4.19
CA ASN A 98 -10.56 -10.41 -5.51
C ASN A 98 -11.27 -9.06 -5.36
N ILE A 99 -10.63 -7.97 -5.77
CA ILE A 99 -11.15 -6.61 -5.66
C ILE A 99 -12.52 -6.41 -6.34
N LEU A 100 -12.86 -7.27 -7.30
CA LEU A 100 -14.14 -7.18 -8.02
C LEU A 100 -15.31 -7.74 -7.22
N THR A 101 -15.08 -8.66 -6.29
CA THR A 101 -16.13 -9.45 -5.65
C THR A 101 -16.03 -9.48 -4.13
N ASP A 102 -14.87 -9.14 -3.57
CA ASP A 102 -14.63 -9.33 -2.16
C ASP A 102 -15.19 -8.18 -1.31
N LYS A 103 -15.95 -8.56 -0.28
CA LYS A 103 -16.52 -7.64 0.72
C LYS A 103 -15.89 -7.86 2.09
N SER A 104 -14.60 -8.24 2.13
CA SER A 104 -13.91 -8.57 3.37
C SER A 104 -14.03 -7.45 4.42
N PRO A 105 -14.36 -7.78 5.68
CA PRO A 105 -14.43 -6.79 6.76
C PRO A 105 -13.11 -6.05 7.02
N LEU A 106 -11.96 -6.65 6.69
CA LEU A 106 -10.65 -6.00 6.83
C LEU A 106 -10.45 -4.86 5.83
N ILE A 107 -11.13 -4.93 4.68
CA ILE A 107 -11.12 -3.89 3.66
C ILE A 107 -12.11 -2.76 4.03
N ARG A 108 -13.05 -3.00 4.95
CA ARG A 108 -13.99 -1.96 5.43
C ARG A 108 -13.34 -0.90 6.32
N ARG A 109 -12.13 -1.14 6.80
CA ARG A 109 -11.37 -0.14 7.57
C ARG A 109 -10.93 0.97 6.64
N LYS A 110 -11.06 2.21 7.10
CA LYS A 110 -10.51 3.36 6.37
C LYS A 110 -8.98 3.30 6.36
N MET A 111 -8.40 3.52 5.18
CA MET A 111 -6.97 3.44 4.92
C MET A 111 -6.37 4.84 4.78
N HIS A 112 -5.24 5.07 5.41
CA HIS A 112 -4.49 6.33 5.26
C HIS A 112 -3.66 6.36 3.98
N LEU A 113 -3.30 5.18 3.46
CA LEU A 113 -2.65 5.01 2.17
C LEU A 113 -3.20 3.76 1.48
N ILE A 114 -3.65 3.91 0.25
CA ILE A 114 -3.88 2.79 -0.66
C ILE A 114 -2.81 2.87 -1.74
N TYR A 115 -2.01 1.82 -1.83
CA TYR A 115 -0.94 1.69 -2.81
C TYR A 115 -1.30 0.60 -3.81
N CYS A 116 -1.44 0.97 -5.08
CA CYS A 116 -1.85 0.07 -6.16
C CYS A 116 -0.96 0.34 -7.37
N GLN A 117 -0.03 -0.57 -7.65
CA GLN A 117 0.85 -0.48 -8.81
C GLN A 117 0.77 -1.73 -9.67
N ASN A 118 0.88 -1.54 -10.98
CA ASN A 118 0.92 -2.61 -11.98
C ASN A 118 -0.30 -3.56 -11.94
N MET A 119 -1.42 -3.13 -11.34
CA MET A 119 -2.63 -3.93 -11.23
C MET A 119 -3.74 -3.44 -12.17
N LEU A 120 -3.97 -2.12 -12.23
CA LEU A 120 -5.03 -1.56 -13.07
C LEU A 120 -4.76 -1.76 -14.56
N ILE A 121 -3.51 -1.97 -14.97
CA ILE A 121 -3.13 -2.23 -16.37
C ILE A 121 -3.84 -3.44 -16.98
N TYR A 122 -4.29 -4.39 -16.17
CA TYR A 122 -5.03 -5.58 -16.62
C TYR A 122 -6.51 -5.30 -16.92
N PHE A 123 -7.01 -4.09 -16.63
CA PHE A 123 -8.40 -3.72 -16.81
C PHE A 123 -8.58 -2.72 -17.97
N ARG A 124 -9.75 -2.76 -18.61
CA ARG A 124 -10.15 -1.76 -19.60
C ARG A 124 -10.32 -0.38 -18.94
N ARG A 125 -10.11 0.71 -19.69
CA ARG A 125 -10.12 2.09 -19.16
C ARG A 125 -11.34 2.43 -18.29
N TRP A 126 -12.53 2.07 -18.74
CA TRP A 126 -13.77 2.34 -17.99
C TRP A 126 -13.78 1.59 -16.65
N LYS A 127 -13.27 0.33 -16.62
CA LYS A 127 -13.22 -0.47 -15.40
C LYS A 127 -12.16 0.03 -14.42
N ARG A 128 -11.05 0.60 -14.93
CA ARG A 128 -10.04 1.25 -14.08
C ARG A 128 -10.65 2.41 -13.29
N ARG A 129 -11.46 3.27 -13.96
CA ARG A 129 -12.13 4.40 -13.31
C ARG A 129 -13.10 3.94 -12.23
N GLU A 130 -13.91 2.94 -12.53
CA GLU A 130 -14.83 2.33 -11.57
C GLU A 130 -14.08 1.79 -10.34
N LEU A 131 -13.00 1.02 -10.56
CA LEU A 131 -12.19 0.48 -9.48
C LEU A 131 -11.53 1.57 -8.64
N VAL A 132 -11.01 2.61 -9.28
CA VAL A 132 -10.41 3.74 -8.55
C VAL A 132 -11.46 4.46 -7.70
N ASN A 133 -12.66 4.70 -8.21
CA ASN A 133 -13.75 5.27 -7.41
C ASN A 133 -14.10 4.36 -6.20
N GLN A 134 -14.16 3.05 -6.39
CA GLN A 134 -14.34 2.11 -5.28
C GLN A 134 -13.19 2.18 -4.26
N LEU A 135 -11.95 2.32 -4.72
CA LEU A 135 -10.80 2.46 -3.81
C LEU A 135 -10.87 3.76 -3.00
N THR A 136 -11.30 4.87 -3.60
CA THR A 136 -11.43 6.13 -2.87
C THR A 136 -12.45 6.05 -1.72
N GLU A 137 -13.47 5.20 -1.83
CA GLU A 137 -14.42 4.96 -0.74
C GLU A 137 -13.77 4.31 0.49
N HIS A 138 -12.65 3.65 0.33
CA HIS A 138 -11.89 3.03 1.42
C HIS A 138 -10.84 3.96 2.04
N LEU A 139 -10.62 5.15 1.50
CA LEU A 139 -9.69 6.11 2.07
C LEU A 139 -10.26 6.80 3.31
N ASP A 140 -9.37 7.07 4.26
CA ASP A 140 -9.62 8.05 5.32
C ASP A 140 -9.72 9.46 4.71
N ASN A 141 -10.36 10.40 5.40
CA ASN A 141 -10.55 11.78 4.91
C ASN A 141 -9.23 12.48 4.55
N ARG A 142 -8.13 12.10 5.21
CA ARG A 142 -6.77 12.57 4.89
C ARG A 142 -5.92 11.50 4.21
N GLY A 143 -6.57 10.49 3.66
CA GLY A 143 -5.93 9.37 3.01
C GLY A 143 -5.39 9.75 1.64
N CYS A 144 -4.39 8.98 1.19
CA CYS A 144 -3.75 9.12 -0.10
C CYS A 144 -3.95 7.84 -0.93
N LEU A 145 -4.32 7.99 -2.20
CA LEU A 145 -4.31 6.92 -3.19
C LEU A 145 -3.06 7.08 -4.06
N MET A 146 -2.17 6.09 -4.05
CA MET A 146 -1.01 6.04 -4.94
C MET A 146 -1.19 4.96 -6.01
N LEU A 147 -1.02 5.35 -7.26
CA LEU A 147 -1.17 4.48 -8.42
C LEU A 147 0.13 4.40 -9.23
N GLY A 148 0.29 3.33 -9.98
CA GLY A 148 1.39 3.17 -10.93
C GLY A 148 1.32 4.20 -12.07
N LEU A 149 2.50 4.57 -12.59
CA LEU A 149 2.58 5.49 -13.72
C LEU A 149 1.86 4.91 -14.94
N GLY A 150 0.99 5.71 -15.56
CA GLY A 150 0.24 5.29 -16.76
C GLY A 150 -1.01 4.44 -16.47
N GLU A 151 -1.32 4.11 -15.24
CA GLU A 151 -2.53 3.36 -14.91
C GLU A 151 -3.80 4.20 -15.08
N LEU A 152 -3.73 5.51 -14.80
CA LEU A 152 -4.75 6.50 -15.13
C LEU A 152 -4.17 7.57 -16.05
N SER A 153 -4.70 7.66 -17.27
CA SER A 153 -4.31 8.70 -18.24
C SER A 153 -5.40 9.76 -18.30
N ASN A 154 -5.03 11.03 -18.10
CA ASN A 154 -5.91 12.20 -18.27
C ASN A 154 -7.25 12.11 -17.53
N TRP A 155 -7.25 11.55 -16.32
CA TRP A 155 -8.43 11.48 -15.48
C TRP A 155 -8.05 11.50 -14.01
N THR A 156 -8.84 12.18 -13.20
CA THR A 156 -8.70 12.26 -11.74
C THR A 156 -10.02 11.86 -11.10
N PRO A 157 -10.04 11.11 -10.00
CA PRO A 157 -11.28 10.80 -9.29
C PRO A 157 -12.02 12.07 -8.86
N GLU A 158 -13.33 12.04 -8.91
CA GLU A 158 -14.16 13.17 -8.46
C GLU A 158 -13.92 13.46 -6.98
N GLY A 159 -13.78 14.74 -6.63
CA GLY A 159 -13.49 15.18 -5.27
C GLY A 159 -12.03 14.96 -4.84
N PHE A 160 -11.13 14.59 -5.76
CA PHE A 160 -9.71 14.37 -5.46
C PHE A 160 -8.82 15.31 -6.26
N ALA A 161 -7.66 15.66 -5.69
CA ALA A 161 -6.60 16.40 -6.36
C ALA A 161 -5.31 15.56 -6.38
N ARG A 162 -4.53 15.73 -7.44
CA ARG A 162 -3.19 15.18 -7.51
C ARG A 162 -2.23 16.00 -6.65
N VAL A 163 -1.53 15.35 -5.73
CA VAL A 163 -0.68 16.02 -4.71
C VAL A 163 0.81 15.72 -4.87
N ALA A 164 1.21 15.05 -5.92
CA ALA A 164 2.59 14.64 -6.13
C ALA A 164 3.15 15.21 -7.44
N PRO A 165 4.49 15.27 -7.61
CA PRO A 165 5.14 15.61 -8.87
C PRO A 165 4.65 14.72 -10.01
N ARG A 166 4.82 15.15 -11.27
CA ARG A 166 4.36 14.37 -12.45
C ARG A 166 4.88 12.92 -12.51
N ALA A 167 6.01 12.66 -11.86
CA ALA A 167 6.60 11.33 -11.77
C ALA A 167 5.85 10.36 -10.84
N VAL A 168 4.85 10.81 -10.06
CA VAL A 168 4.07 9.99 -9.14
C VAL A 168 2.59 10.27 -9.34
N GLN A 169 1.76 9.23 -9.36
CA GLN A 169 0.30 9.36 -9.38
C GLN A 169 -0.24 9.19 -7.95
N ALA A 170 -0.29 10.29 -7.21
CA ALA A 170 -0.83 10.32 -5.85
C ALA A 170 -1.98 11.34 -5.77
N TYR A 171 -3.07 10.92 -5.14
CA TYR A 171 -4.32 11.66 -5.04
C TYR A 171 -4.80 11.72 -3.60
N THR A 172 -5.26 12.89 -3.16
CA THR A 172 -5.92 13.10 -1.87
C THR A 172 -7.28 13.76 -2.10
N GLN A 173 -8.18 13.59 -1.15
CA GLN A 173 -9.47 14.27 -1.18
C GLN A 173 -9.27 15.80 -1.10
N ILE A 174 -10.03 16.54 -1.89
CA ILE A 174 -10.05 18.02 -1.82
C ILE A 174 -10.78 18.38 -0.53
N GLU A 175 -10.14 19.16 0.36
CA GLU A 175 -10.83 19.69 1.53
C GLU A 175 -11.92 20.65 1.03
N THR A 176 -13.17 20.27 1.22
CA THR A 176 -14.30 21.21 1.01
C THR A 176 -14.26 22.19 2.17
N VAL A 177 -13.80 23.42 1.89
CA VAL A 177 -13.98 24.52 2.85
C VAL A 177 -15.48 24.74 2.93
N GLU A 178 -16.11 24.27 4.01
CA GLU A 178 -17.46 24.72 4.37
C GLU A 178 -17.37 26.23 4.51
N GLN A 179 -17.90 26.96 3.53
CA GLN A 179 -18.19 28.37 3.70
C GLN A 179 -19.24 28.44 4.81
N GLY A 180 -18.75 28.73 6.03
CA GLY A 180 -19.63 29.07 7.12
C GLY A 180 -20.51 30.21 6.66
N GLU A 181 -21.80 29.95 6.54
CA GLU A 181 -22.81 30.96 6.41
C GLU A 181 -22.66 31.93 7.58
N ALA A 182 -22.13 33.12 7.27
CA ALA A 182 -22.22 34.25 8.17
C ALA A 182 -23.69 34.69 8.15
N LEU A 183 -24.39 34.40 9.23
CA LEU A 183 -25.64 35.05 9.61
C LEU A 183 -25.33 36.36 10.35
#